data_8eb7b2510e29ab62cf19a63758844c5b
#
_entry.id   8eb7b2510e29ab62cf19a63758844c5b
#
_cell.length_a   1.000
_cell.length_b   1.000
_cell.length_c   1.000
_cell.angle_alpha   90.00
_cell.angle_beta   90.00
_cell.angle_gamma   90.00
#
_symmetry.space_group_name_H-M   'P 1'
#
loop_
_entity.id
_entity.type
_entity.pdbx_description
1 polymer ?
#
loop_
_entity_poly.entity_id
_entity_poly.type
_entity_poly.pdbx_seq_one_letter_code
_entity_poly.pdbx_strand_id
1 'polypeptide(L)'
;KALDEIIKDPLPEKNTIESFEGKLFGTGIESYTTGSHEFYQNYAISRNKLWTIDAGHFHPTEDVSDKFSAFFPFGKGLFMHVSRPVRWDSDHVVIMDDALIRITRSLVRDGYLDRTHIGLDFFDATINRVAAWVVGARATQKSLLQAMLAPIDQLKKDELNADFTTRLIETEELKSFPFGAVWDKFCQDHNTPVGFDWMNNIHQYEKDVQFKRDAKLVH
;
A
#
# COMPACT_ATOMS: atom_id res chain seq x y z
N LYS A 1 17.55 -7.50 21.74
CA LYS A 1 19.01 -7.79 21.50
C LYS A 1 19.30 -8.03 20.01
N ALA A 2 18.72 -9.07 19.34
CA ALA A 2 19.08 -9.35 17.95
C ALA A 2 18.83 -8.15 17.01
N LEU A 3 17.66 -7.54 17.07
CA LEU A 3 17.37 -6.34 16.29
C LEU A 3 18.28 -5.16 16.66
N ASP A 4 18.58 -4.95 17.96
CA ASP A 4 19.48 -3.89 18.38
C ASP A 4 20.91 -4.11 17.84
N GLU A 5 21.37 -5.36 17.72
CA GLU A 5 22.67 -5.66 17.09
C GLU A 5 22.67 -5.41 15.57
N ILE A 6 21.54 -5.68 14.89
CA ILE A 6 21.42 -5.41 13.44
C ILE A 6 21.51 -3.92 13.15
N ILE A 7 20.87 -3.08 13.96
CA ILE A 7 20.83 -1.62 13.74
C ILE A 7 21.92 -0.85 14.49
N LYS A 8 22.89 -1.54 15.07
CA LYS A 8 23.94 -0.95 15.91
C LYS A 8 24.81 0.05 15.14
N ASP A 9 25.14 -0.28 13.90
CA ASP A 9 25.97 0.53 13.03
C ASP A 9 25.15 0.97 11.79
N PRO A 10 24.25 1.96 11.94
CA PRO A 10 23.32 2.31 10.88
C PRO A 10 24.04 2.95 9.70
N LEU A 11 23.59 2.63 8.50
CA LEU A 11 24.00 3.37 7.30
C LEU A 11 23.44 4.80 7.35
N PRO A 12 24.09 5.76 6.65
CA PRO A 12 23.57 7.12 6.57
C PRO A 12 22.13 7.14 6.01
N GLU A 13 21.21 7.86 6.65
CA GLU A 13 19.80 7.92 6.24
C GLU A 13 19.56 8.37 4.79
N LYS A 14 20.49 9.16 4.23
CA LYS A 14 20.46 9.53 2.80
C LYS A 14 20.57 8.34 1.84
N ASN A 15 21.07 7.20 2.31
CA ASN A 15 21.26 5.99 1.52
C ASN A 15 20.26 4.89 1.90
N THR A 16 19.86 4.83 3.17
CA THR A 16 19.05 3.73 3.71
C THR A 16 18.19 4.22 4.85
N ILE A 17 16.91 3.91 4.80
CA ILE A 17 15.97 4.14 5.91
C ILE A 17 15.52 2.79 6.43
N GLU A 18 15.76 2.54 7.71
CA GLU A 18 15.41 1.28 8.37
C GLU A 18 13.95 1.31 8.81
N SER A 19 13.27 0.19 8.59
CA SER A 19 11.88 -0.02 8.99
C SER A 19 11.71 -1.40 9.65
N PHE A 20 10.76 -1.52 10.56
CA PHE A 20 10.46 -2.78 11.25
C PHE A 20 9.04 -3.23 10.96
N GLU A 21 8.93 -4.45 10.47
CA GLU A 21 7.67 -5.08 10.11
C GLU A 21 7.24 -6.10 11.15
N GLY A 22 5.95 -6.06 11.50
CA GLY A 22 5.32 -7.04 12.36
C GLY A 22 4.72 -8.18 11.55
N LYS A 23 4.93 -9.41 12.04
CA LYS A 23 4.23 -10.59 11.56
C LYS A 23 3.69 -11.35 12.77
N LEU A 24 2.38 -11.50 12.86
CA LEU A 24 1.73 -12.04 14.05
C LEU A 24 2.08 -13.52 14.28
N PHE A 25 2.18 -14.30 13.20
CA PHE A 25 2.56 -15.69 13.23
C PHE A 25 3.27 -16.10 11.92
N GLY A 26 4.00 -17.21 11.96
CA GLY A 26 4.63 -17.82 10.80
C GLY A 26 4.47 -19.32 10.82
N THR A 27 4.97 -19.98 9.78
CA THR A 27 4.97 -21.44 9.63
C THR A 27 6.40 -21.97 9.57
N GLY A 28 6.61 -23.22 9.99
CA GLY A 28 7.93 -23.84 9.96
C GLY A 28 8.97 -23.08 10.79
N ILE A 29 10.10 -22.76 10.19
CA ILE A 29 11.21 -22.05 10.87
C ILE A 29 10.89 -20.59 11.20
N GLU A 30 9.93 -19.99 10.54
CA GLU A 30 9.52 -18.59 10.76
C GLU A 30 8.81 -18.39 12.10
N SER A 31 8.23 -19.44 12.68
CA SER A 31 7.42 -19.37 13.90
C SER A 31 8.17 -18.78 15.11
N TYR A 32 9.49 -18.82 15.12
CA TYR A 32 10.31 -18.27 16.19
C TYR A 32 10.75 -16.83 15.97
N THR A 33 10.51 -16.26 14.79
CA THR A 33 10.90 -14.92 14.42
C THR A 33 9.72 -13.95 14.32
N THR A 34 8.52 -14.44 14.56
CA THR A 34 7.29 -13.64 14.53
C THR A 34 7.14 -12.79 15.78
N GLY A 35 6.37 -11.74 15.66
CA GLY A 35 6.04 -10.87 16.78
C GLY A 35 4.83 -9.99 16.45
N SER A 36 4.13 -9.54 17.49
CA SER A 36 2.92 -8.75 17.30
C SER A 36 3.19 -7.39 16.68
N HIS A 37 2.18 -6.82 16.02
CA HIS A 37 2.23 -5.49 15.46
C HIS A 37 2.54 -4.43 16.53
N GLU A 38 1.99 -4.58 17.73
CA GLU A 38 2.22 -3.69 18.87
C GLU A 38 3.68 -3.71 19.32
N PHE A 39 4.31 -4.88 19.33
CA PHE A 39 5.74 -4.99 19.66
C PHE A 39 6.58 -4.21 18.65
N TYR A 40 6.40 -4.43 17.35
CA TYR A 40 7.21 -3.77 16.32
C TYR A 40 6.90 -2.28 16.20
N GLN A 41 5.64 -1.88 16.40
CA GLN A 41 5.26 -0.47 16.49
C GLN A 41 6.03 0.24 17.61
N ASN A 42 5.96 -0.30 18.82
CA ASN A 42 6.66 0.28 19.98
C ASN A 42 8.18 0.22 19.83
N TYR A 43 8.69 -0.84 19.21
CA TYR A 43 10.11 -0.97 18.92
C TYR A 43 10.57 0.12 17.95
N ALA A 44 9.86 0.34 16.85
CA ALA A 44 10.16 1.38 15.88
C ALA A 44 10.12 2.78 16.51
N ILE A 45 9.07 3.10 17.29
CA ILE A 45 8.93 4.37 18.01
C ILE A 45 10.13 4.58 18.94
N SER A 46 10.47 3.57 19.77
CA SER A 46 11.53 3.70 20.78
C SER A 46 12.94 3.82 20.20
N ARG A 47 13.15 3.51 18.91
CA ARG A 47 14.42 3.63 18.16
C ARG A 47 14.40 4.72 17.10
N ASN A 48 13.32 5.49 17.02
CA ASN A 48 13.14 6.53 15.99
C ASN A 48 13.33 5.97 14.55
N LYS A 49 12.72 4.81 14.29
CA LYS A 49 12.73 4.13 13.00
C LYS A 49 11.35 4.13 12.38
N LEU A 50 11.26 3.76 11.10
CA LEU A 50 9.96 3.56 10.47
C LEU A 50 9.30 2.29 11.02
N TRP A 51 7.99 2.30 11.05
CA TRP A 51 7.19 1.10 11.24
C TRP A 51 6.64 0.65 9.89
N THR A 52 6.87 -0.61 9.52
CA THR A 52 6.26 -1.20 8.34
C THR A 52 4.90 -1.79 8.74
N ILE A 53 3.87 -1.31 8.06
CA ILE A 53 2.53 -1.89 8.11
C ILE A 53 2.29 -2.58 6.77
N ASP A 54 2.17 -3.91 6.79
CA ASP A 54 1.72 -4.68 5.64
C ASP A 54 0.22 -4.97 5.79
N ALA A 55 -0.57 -4.55 4.78
CA ALA A 55 -2.01 -4.75 4.81
C ALA A 55 -2.42 -6.22 4.78
N GLY A 56 -1.59 -7.09 4.20
CA GLY A 56 -1.82 -8.54 4.12
C GLY A 56 -1.58 -9.28 5.44
N HIS A 57 -0.88 -8.68 6.39
CA HIS A 57 -0.55 -9.30 7.68
C HIS A 57 -1.63 -9.09 8.75
N PHE A 58 -2.73 -8.43 8.42
CA PHE A 58 -3.86 -8.21 9.33
C PHE A 58 -5.04 -9.11 8.97
N HIS A 59 -5.94 -9.28 9.92
CA HIS A 59 -7.18 -9.98 9.63
C HIS A 59 -7.98 -9.24 8.53
N PRO A 60 -8.59 -9.95 7.56
CA PRO A 60 -9.28 -9.30 6.44
C PRO A 60 -10.42 -8.35 6.82
N THR A 61 -10.94 -8.44 8.05
CA THR A 61 -11.98 -7.55 8.58
C THR A 61 -11.42 -6.37 9.37
N GLU A 62 -10.10 -6.29 9.54
CA GLU A 62 -9.45 -5.21 10.27
C GLU A 62 -9.18 -4.03 9.34
N ASP A 63 -9.54 -2.82 9.75
CA ASP A 63 -9.20 -1.61 9.01
C ASP A 63 -7.80 -1.15 9.38
N VAL A 64 -6.87 -1.36 8.48
CA VAL A 64 -5.46 -0.99 8.69
C VAL A 64 -5.28 0.52 8.80
N SER A 65 -6.13 1.32 8.15
CA SER A 65 -6.05 2.78 8.19
C SER A 65 -6.31 3.38 9.57
N ASP A 66 -7.04 2.66 10.44
CA ASP A 66 -7.31 3.12 11.81
C ASP A 66 -6.04 3.20 12.67
N LYS A 67 -4.97 2.52 12.27
CA LYS A 67 -3.69 2.52 12.99
C LYS A 67 -2.89 3.79 12.77
N PHE A 68 -3.16 4.53 11.72
CA PHE A 68 -2.36 5.71 11.35
C PHE A 68 -2.47 6.82 12.39
N SER A 69 -3.69 7.17 12.80
CA SER A 69 -3.92 8.21 13.81
C SER A 69 -3.35 7.86 15.19
N ALA A 70 -3.24 6.56 15.49
CA ALA A 70 -2.63 6.08 16.73
C ALA A 70 -1.10 6.11 16.68
N PHE A 71 -0.51 5.96 15.52
CA PHE A 71 0.94 5.87 15.34
C PHE A 71 1.62 7.22 15.10
N PHE A 72 1.11 8.03 14.17
CA PHE A 72 1.79 9.24 13.69
C PHE A 72 2.09 10.31 14.75
N PRO A 73 1.32 10.45 15.85
CA PRO A 73 1.68 11.35 16.93
C PRO A 73 3.00 11.00 17.64
N PHE A 74 3.42 9.75 17.58
CA PHE A 74 4.57 9.22 18.32
C PHE A 74 5.68 8.71 17.41
N GLY A 75 5.35 8.23 16.22
CA GLY A 75 6.26 7.56 15.30
C GLY A 75 6.95 8.50 14.32
N LYS A 76 8.11 8.08 13.81
CA LYS A 76 8.88 8.81 12.80
C LYS A 76 8.15 8.86 11.45
N GLY A 77 7.61 7.73 11.01
CA GLY A 77 6.92 7.57 9.73
C GLY A 77 6.64 6.10 9.42
N LEU A 78 5.90 5.87 8.37
CA LEU A 78 5.48 4.53 7.92
C LEU A 78 6.22 4.09 6.66
N PHE A 79 6.44 2.79 6.59
CA PHE A 79 6.56 2.08 5.32
C PHE A 79 5.28 1.25 5.15
N MET A 80 4.39 1.71 4.27
CA MET A 80 3.10 1.06 4.00
C MET A 80 3.27 0.03 2.89
N HIS A 81 3.28 -1.24 3.23
CA HIS A 81 3.17 -2.32 2.27
C HIS A 81 1.72 -2.50 1.87
N VAL A 82 1.40 -2.17 0.61
CA VAL A 82 0.07 -2.40 0.07
C VAL A 82 0.00 -3.79 -0.51
N SER A 83 -0.85 -4.60 0.10
CA SER A 83 -1.22 -5.95 -0.30
C SER A 83 -2.71 -6.15 -0.01
N ARG A 84 -3.30 -7.23 -0.49
CA ARG A 84 -4.71 -7.52 -0.26
C ARG A 84 -4.88 -8.80 0.52
N PRO A 85 -5.32 -8.74 1.78
CA PRO A 85 -5.60 -9.94 2.56
C PRO A 85 -6.88 -10.63 2.04
N VAL A 86 -6.74 -11.82 1.48
CA VAL A 86 -7.87 -12.70 1.15
C VAL A 86 -8.16 -13.64 2.32
N ARG A 87 -7.11 -14.00 3.00
CA ARG A 87 -7.12 -14.73 4.26
C ARG A 87 -6.13 -14.06 5.19
N TRP A 88 -6.16 -14.41 6.46
CA TRP A 88 -5.17 -13.91 7.39
C TRP A 88 -3.75 -14.29 6.93
N ASP A 89 -2.83 -13.35 7.05
CA ASP A 89 -1.42 -13.49 6.64
C ASP A 89 -1.29 -13.96 5.17
N SER A 90 -1.90 -13.21 4.27
CA SER A 90 -1.84 -13.50 2.85
C SER A 90 -1.68 -12.22 2.03
N ASP A 91 -0.73 -12.25 1.10
CA ASP A 91 -0.32 -11.11 0.31
C ASP A 91 -0.73 -11.31 -1.14
N HIS A 92 -1.94 -10.88 -1.48
CA HIS A 92 -2.47 -10.93 -2.83
C HIS A 92 -2.35 -9.60 -3.56
N VAL A 93 -2.45 -9.67 -4.89
CA VAL A 93 -2.43 -8.48 -5.76
C VAL A 93 -3.44 -7.45 -5.29
N VAL A 94 -2.95 -6.23 -5.09
CA VAL A 94 -3.77 -5.08 -4.73
C VAL A 94 -4.72 -4.73 -5.86
N ILE A 95 -5.96 -4.55 -5.51
CA ILE A 95 -7.02 -4.01 -6.35
C ILE A 95 -7.58 -2.74 -5.70
N MET A 96 -8.31 -1.93 -6.45
CA MET A 96 -8.92 -0.72 -5.94
C MET A 96 -10.23 -1.07 -5.22
N ASP A 97 -10.11 -1.63 -4.02
CA ASP A 97 -11.21 -1.97 -3.12
C ASP A 97 -11.33 -0.95 -1.98
N ASP A 98 -12.34 -1.14 -1.12
CA ASP A 98 -12.59 -0.23 -0.01
C ASP A 98 -11.42 -0.15 0.98
N ALA A 99 -10.67 -1.23 1.17
CA ALA A 99 -9.52 -1.24 2.06
C ALA A 99 -8.41 -0.31 1.54
N LEU A 100 -8.04 -0.43 0.27
CA LEU A 100 -7.05 0.46 -0.35
C LEU A 100 -7.52 1.92 -0.36
N ILE A 101 -8.80 2.16 -0.66
CA ILE A 101 -9.37 3.51 -0.66
C ILE A 101 -9.32 4.13 0.73
N ARG A 102 -9.60 3.37 1.79
CA ARG A 102 -9.50 3.88 3.17
C ARG A 102 -8.05 4.21 3.54
N ILE A 103 -7.09 3.36 3.20
CA ILE A 103 -5.66 3.61 3.43
C ILE A 103 -5.24 4.92 2.78
N THR A 104 -5.45 5.08 1.47
CA THR A 104 -5.00 6.26 0.73
C THR A 104 -5.73 7.52 1.17
N ARG A 105 -7.04 7.43 1.44
CA ARG A 105 -7.84 8.54 1.95
C ARG A 105 -7.34 9.03 3.31
N SER A 106 -7.03 8.12 4.23
CA SER A 106 -6.53 8.51 5.55
C SER A 106 -5.16 9.15 5.48
N LEU A 107 -4.24 8.62 4.64
CA LEU A 107 -2.92 9.21 4.45
C LEU A 107 -3.00 10.64 3.90
N VAL A 108 -3.89 10.87 2.93
CA VAL A 108 -4.07 12.20 2.32
C VAL A 108 -4.81 13.16 3.25
N ARG A 109 -5.96 12.72 3.79
CA ARG A 109 -6.82 13.55 4.65
C ARG A 109 -6.09 14.09 5.87
N ASP A 110 -5.23 13.26 6.47
CA ASP A 110 -4.58 13.57 7.73
C ASP A 110 -3.16 14.12 7.54
N GLY A 111 -2.71 14.30 6.29
CA GLY A 111 -1.42 14.91 5.95
C GLY A 111 -0.22 14.01 6.26
N TYR A 112 -0.39 12.69 6.15
CA TYR A 112 0.66 11.72 6.50
C TYR A 112 1.51 11.27 5.30
N LEU A 113 1.20 11.71 4.07
CA LEU A 113 1.91 11.27 2.86
C LEU A 113 3.41 11.58 2.91
N ASP A 114 3.80 12.76 3.39
CA ASP A 114 5.20 13.18 3.46
C ASP A 114 6.05 12.32 4.42
N ARG A 115 5.38 11.56 5.27
CA ARG A 115 5.99 10.67 6.26
C ARG A 115 5.70 9.19 5.98
N THR A 116 5.22 8.88 4.77
CA THR A 116 4.85 7.52 4.38
C THR A 116 5.53 7.12 3.09
N HIS A 117 6.28 6.03 3.14
CA HIS A 117 6.76 5.34 1.95
C HIS A 117 5.76 4.24 1.60
N ILE A 118 5.34 4.16 0.34
CA ILE A 118 4.39 3.14 -0.11
C ILE A 118 5.12 2.15 -0.99
N GLY A 119 5.08 0.88 -0.60
CA GLY A 119 5.64 -0.25 -1.34
C GLY A 119 4.56 -1.24 -1.75
N LEU A 120 4.78 -1.94 -2.85
CA LEU A 120 3.97 -3.07 -3.27
C LEU A 120 4.62 -4.34 -2.70
N ASP A 121 3.93 -5.05 -1.82
CA ASP A 121 4.42 -6.30 -1.25
C ASP A 121 3.38 -7.40 -1.39
N PHE A 122 3.39 -8.04 -2.55
CA PHE A 122 2.53 -9.17 -2.85
C PHE A 122 3.10 -10.01 -3.97
N PHE A 123 2.66 -11.26 -4.03
CA PHE A 123 2.81 -12.04 -5.24
C PHE A 123 1.60 -12.95 -5.45
N ASP A 124 1.31 -13.25 -6.70
CA ASP A 124 0.28 -14.21 -7.10
C ASP A 124 0.85 -15.10 -8.20
N ALA A 125 0.88 -16.41 -7.94
CA ALA A 125 1.43 -17.39 -8.87
C ALA A 125 0.45 -17.76 -10.01
N THR A 126 -0.80 -17.32 -9.93
CA THR A 126 -1.85 -17.66 -10.90
C THR A 126 -1.90 -16.71 -12.09
N ILE A 127 -1.25 -15.57 -11.99
CA ILE A 127 -1.22 -14.54 -13.04
C ILE A 127 0.22 -14.13 -13.36
N ASN A 128 0.40 -13.45 -14.49
CA ASN A 128 1.70 -12.91 -14.87
C ASN A 128 2.21 -11.93 -13.78
N ARG A 129 3.41 -12.18 -13.27
CA ARG A 129 3.98 -11.41 -12.17
C ARG A 129 4.17 -9.92 -12.50
N VAL A 130 4.62 -9.61 -13.71
CA VAL A 130 4.80 -8.22 -14.15
C VAL A 130 3.45 -7.53 -14.26
N ALA A 131 2.45 -8.22 -14.84
CA ALA A 131 1.09 -7.71 -14.90
C ALA A 131 0.51 -7.47 -13.49
N ALA A 132 0.74 -8.37 -12.55
CA ALA A 132 0.31 -8.21 -11.15
C ALA A 132 0.85 -6.90 -10.54
N TRP A 133 2.13 -6.62 -10.72
CA TRP A 133 2.75 -5.39 -10.22
C TRP A 133 2.19 -4.13 -10.91
N VAL A 134 1.99 -4.18 -12.23
CA VAL A 134 1.38 -3.06 -12.96
C VAL A 134 -0.04 -2.79 -12.47
N VAL A 135 -0.85 -3.84 -12.28
CA VAL A 135 -2.21 -3.71 -11.72
C VAL A 135 -2.17 -3.06 -10.34
N GLY A 136 -1.35 -3.59 -9.42
CA GLY A 136 -1.26 -3.06 -8.06
C GLY A 136 -0.74 -1.63 -7.99
N ALA A 137 0.30 -1.31 -8.77
CA ALA A 137 0.82 0.06 -8.84
C ALA A 137 -0.24 1.04 -9.37
N ARG A 138 -0.93 0.68 -10.45
CA ARG A 138 -1.99 1.52 -11.02
C ARG A 138 -3.19 1.66 -10.07
N ALA A 139 -3.59 0.58 -9.40
CA ALA A 139 -4.65 0.62 -8.39
C ALA A 139 -4.31 1.58 -7.24
N THR A 140 -3.10 1.48 -6.71
CA THR A 140 -2.61 2.34 -5.62
C THR A 140 -2.53 3.80 -6.05
N GLN A 141 -1.97 4.10 -7.23
CA GLN A 141 -1.87 5.46 -7.75
C GLN A 141 -3.24 6.07 -8.05
N LYS A 142 -4.18 5.30 -8.61
CA LYS A 142 -5.56 5.76 -8.85
C LYS A 142 -6.28 6.07 -7.54
N SER A 143 -6.10 5.22 -6.53
CA SER A 143 -6.68 5.44 -5.21
C SER A 143 -6.11 6.69 -4.53
N LEU A 144 -4.79 6.93 -4.63
CA LEU A 144 -4.17 8.17 -4.18
C LEU A 144 -4.69 9.39 -4.94
N LEU A 145 -4.80 9.31 -6.27
CA LEU A 145 -5.36 10.39 -7.09
C LEU A 145 -6.79 10.73 -6.65
N GLN A 146 -7.62 9.72 -6.43
CA GLN A 146 -8.99 9.91 -5.95
C GLN A 146 -9.01 10.59 -4.58
N ALA A 147 -8.12 10.18 -3.66
CA ALA A 147 -8.00 10.80 -2.35
C ALA A 147 -7.54 12.26 -2.42
N MET A 148 -6.55 12.57 -3.28
CA MET A 148 -6.05 13.94 -3.45
C MET A 148 -7.05 14.88 -4.14
N LEU A 149 -7.95 14.36 -4.96
CA LEU A 149 -9.00 15.16 -5.63
C LEU A 149 -10.26 15.31 -4.78
N ALA A 150 -10.34 14.65 -3.63
CA ALA A 150 -11.48 14.81 -2.72
C ALA A 150 -11.48 16.22 -2.08
N PRO A 151 -12.65 16.83 -1.87
CA PRO A 151 -12.79 18.14 -1.22
C PRO A 151 -12.60 18.01 0.30
N ILE A 152 -11.39 17.69 0.73
CA ILE A 152 -11.07 17.34 2.12
C ILE A 152 -11.47 18.43 3.10
N ASP A 153 -11.22 19.68 2.76
CA ASP A 153 -11.53 20.83 3.64
C ASP A 153 -13.05 20.99 3.84
N GLN A 154 -13.83 20.75 2.79
CA GLN A 154 -15.30 20.78 2.90
C GLN A 154 -15.80 19.61 3.77
N LEU A 155 -15.32 18.41 3.52
CA LEU A 155 -15.72 17.23 4.32
C LEU A 155 -15.34 17.36 5.81
N LYS A 156 -14.20 18.00 6.11
CA LYS A 156 -13.80 18.32 7.50
C LYS A 156 -14.73 19.38 8.12
N LYS A 157 -15.11 20.39 7.36
CA LYS A 157 -16.03 21.45 7.82
C LYS A 157 -17.40 20.88 8.15
N ASP A 158 -17.91 19.99 7.32
CA ASP A 158 -19.21 19.36 7.56
C ASP A 158 -19.16 18.47 8.82
N GLU A 159 -18.07 17.73 9.01
CA GLU A 159 -17.87 16.94 10.23
C GLU A 159 -17.81 17.82 11.49
N LEU A 160 -17.05 18.92 11.46
CA LEU A 160 -16.94 19.87 12.59
C LEU A 160 -18.27 20.56 12.92
N ASN A 161 -19.12 20.76 11.91
CA ASN A 161 -20.46 21.33 12.07
C ASN A 161 -21.51 20.28 12.46
N ALA A 162 -21.14 19.02 12.64
CA ALA A 162 -22.03 17.87 12.85
C ALA A 162 -23.05 17.66 11.72
N ASP A 163 -22.76 18.14 10.52
CA ASP A 163 -23.56 17.91 9.32
C ASP A 163 -23.13 16.60 8.63
N PHE A 164 -23.34 15.51 9.34
CA PHE A 164 -22.97 14.18 8.86
C PHE A 164 -23.77 13.72 7.64
N THR A 165 -24.96 14.27 7.43
CA THR A 165 -25.81 13.96 6.27
C THR A 165 -25.20 14.51 5.00
N THR A 166 -24.85 15.79 4.96
CA THR A 166 -24.17 16.41 3.83
C THR A 166 -22.84 15.73 3.55
N ARG A 167 -22.02 15.49 4.59
CA ARG A 167 -20.75 14.78 4.47
C ARG A 167 -20.90 13.39 3.85
N LEU A 168 -21.92 12.63 4.23
CA LEU A 168 -22.19 11.32 3.65
C LEU A 168 -22.56 11.43 2.16
N ILE A 169 -23.47 12.34 1.81
CA ILE A 169 -23.90 12.57 0.43
C ILE A 169 -22.71 12.95 -0.44
N GLU A 170 -21.90 13.91 -0.03
CA GLU A 170 -20.72 14.33 -0.78
C GLU A 170 -19.72 13.18 -0.94
N THR A 171 -19.52 12.36 0.09
CA THR A 171 -18.62 11.19 0.03
C THR A 171 -19.12 10.15 -0.97
N GLU A 172 -20.44 9.93 -1.06
CA GLU A 172 -21.01 8.99 -2.03
C GLU A 172 -20.96 9.54 -3.46
N GLU A 173 -21.29 10.81 -3.66
CA GLU A 173 -21.20 11.45 -4.97
C GLU A 173 -19.78 11.47 -5.54
N LEU A 174 -18.76 11.61 -4.68
CA LEU A 174 -17.36 11.52 -5.09
C LEU A 174 -17.00 10.19 -5.76
N LYS A 175 -17.67 9.09 -5.41
CA LYS A 175 -17.41 7.77 -6.01
C LYS A 175 -17.73 7.72 -7.50
N SER A 176 -18.62 8.57 -7.97
CA SER A 176 -19.05 8.66 -9.37
C SER A 176 -18.33 9.72 -10.19
N PHE A 177 -17.41 10.47 -9.60
CA PHE A 177 -16.64 11.49 -10.30
C PHE A 177 -15.77 10.89 -11.42
N PRO A 178 -15.50 11.60 -12.51
CA PRO A 178 -14.80 11.06 -13.67
C PRO A 178 -13.28 10.96 -13.45
N PHE A 179 -12.86 10.32 -12.35
CA PHE A 179 -11.44 10.10 -12.02
C PHE A 179 -10.69 9.36 -13.14
N GLY A 180 -11.38 8.50 -13.88
CA GLY A 180 -10.81 7.81 -15.03
C GLY A 180 -10.28 8.77 -16.09
N ALA A 181 -11.00 9.84 -16.40
CA ALA A 181 -10.55 10.83 -17.36
C ALA A 181 -9.31 11.60 -16.87
N VAL A 182 -9.26 11.94 -15.57
CA VAL A 182 -8.10 12.60 -14.95
C VAL A 182 -6.89 11.65 -14.97
N TRP A 183 -7.10 10.38 -14.66
CA TRP A 183 -6.07 9.36 -14.74
C TRP A 183 -5.52 9.18 -16.16
N ASP A 184 -6.39 9.14 -17.16
CA ASP A 184 -5.97 8.98 -18.54
C ASP A 184 -5.16 10.18 -19.03
N LYS A 185 -5.56 11.40 -18.62
CA LYS A 185 -4.78 12.62 -18.88
C LYS A 185 -3.41 12.57 -18.20
N PHE A 186 -3.35 12.14 -16.95
CA PHE A 186 -2.09 11.93 -16.23
C PHE A 186 -1.17 10.94 -16.97
N CYS A 187 -1.70 9.81 -17.43
CA CYS A 187 -0.95 8.83 -18.19
C CYS A 187 -0.39 9.44 -19.49
N GLN A 188 -1.20 10.21 -20.23
CA GLN A 188 -0.78 10.88 -21.45
C GLN A 188 0.36 11.88 -21.19
N ASP A 189 0.23 12.70 -20.16
CA ASP A 189 1.22 13.73 -19.81
C ASP A 189 2.57 13.13 -19.39
N HIS A 190 2.55 11.89 -18.88
CA HIS A 190 3.75 11.16 -18.46
C HIS A 190 4.21 10.11 -19.47
N ASN A 191 3.68 10.12 -20.69
CA ASN A 191 4.01 9.13 -21.75
C ASN A 191 3.84 7.68 -21.27
N THR A 192 2.81 7.43 -20.44
CA THR A 192 2.47 6.10 -19.91
C THR A 192 1.25 5.56 -20.66
N PRO A 193 1.15 4.25 -20.90
CA PRO A 193 0.01 3.67 -21.60
C PRO A 193 -1.33 3.97 -20.92
N VAL A 194 -2.31 4.40 -21.70
CA VAL A 194 -3.68 4.66 -21.24
C VAL A 194 -4.49 3.36 -21.28
N GLY A 195 -5.46 3.23 -20.36
CA GLY A 195 -6.39 2.12 -20.34
C GLY A 195 -5.69 0.75 -20.29
N PHE A 196 -5.90 -0.07 -21.30
CA PHE A 196 -5.36 -1.43 -21.43
C PHE A 196 -4.12 -1.53 -22.32
N ASP A 197 -3.63 -0.45 -22.87
CA ASP A 197 -2.56 -0.48 -23.90
C ASP A 197 -1.27 -1.13 -23.40
N TRP A 198 -1.00 -1.08 -22.11
CA TRP A 198 0.14 -1.74 -21.48
C TRP A 198 0.09 -3.27 -21.58
N MET A 199 -1.09 -3.89 -21.75
CA MET A 199 -1.23 -5.35 -21.88
C MET A 199 -0.49 -5.92 -23.10
N ASN A 200 -0.44 -5.18 -24.19
CA ASN A 200 0.28 -5.62 -25.38
C ASN A 200 1.77 -5.83 -25.08
N ASN A 201 2.35 -4.97 -24.25
CA ASN A 201 3.75 -5.10 -23.83
C ASN A 201 3.96 -6.34 -22.94
N ILE A 202 2.99 -6.67 -22.09
CA ILE A 202 3.05 -7.90 -21.27
C ILE A 202 2.99 -9.14 -22.16
N HIS A 203 2.03 -9.21 -23.07
CA HIS A 203 1.90 -10.35 -24.00
C HIS A 203 3.14 -10.51 -24.89
N GLN A 204 3.73 -9.40 -25.33
CA GLN A 204 4.97 -9.45 -26.09
C GLN A 204 6.13 -9.97 -25.24
N TYR A 205 6.24 -9.52 -23.99
CA TYR A 205 7.26 -9.99 -23.05
C TYR A 205 7.09 -11.48 -22.69
N GLU A 206 5.87 -11.94 -22.47
CA GLU A 206 5.58 -13.37 -22.29
C GLU A 206 6.10 -14.20 -23.47
N LYS A 207 5.74 -13.81 -24.68
CA LYS A 207 6.13 -14.51 -25.92
C LYS A 207 7.63 -14.49 -26.15
N ASP A 208 8.27 -13.34 -25.97
CA ASP A 208 9.67 -13.17 -26.36
C ASP A 208 10.66 -13.63 -25.29
N VAL A 209 10.24 -13.63 -24.02
CA VAL A 209 11.13 -13.87 -22.90
C VAL A 209 10.65 -15.04 -22.03
N GLN A 210 9.45 -14.97 -21.45
CA GLN A 210 9.02 -15.91 -20.42
C GLN A 210 8.83 -17.32 -20.99
N PHE A 211 8.06 -17.48 -22.04
CA PHE A 211 7.82 -18.80 -22.65
C PHE A 211 9.10 -19.44 -23.21
N LYS A 212 10.07 -18.65 -23.63
CA LYS A 212 11.38 -19.17 -24.07
C LYS A 212 12.25 -19.65 -22.90
N ARG A 213 12.05 -19.10 -21.70
CA ARG A 213 12.73 -19.59 -20.47
C ARG A 213 12.14 -20.92 -20.03
N ASP A 214 10.81 -21.03 -20.00
CA ASP A 214 10.12 -22.24 -19.60
C ASP A 214 10.43 -23.42 -20.54
N ALA A 215 10.50 -23.16 -21.84
CA ALA A 215 10.87 -24.18 -22.83
C ALA A 215 12.29 -24.73 -22.65
N LYS A 216 13.20 -23.99 -21.98
CA LYS A 216 14.57 -24.45 -21.67
C LYS A 216 14.67 -25.29 -20.39
N LEU A 217 13.64 -25.28 -19.56
CA LEU A 217 13.59 -26.04 -18.31
C LEU A 217 13.06 -27.47 -18.50
N VAL A 218 12.58 -27.80 -19.69
CA VAL A 218 11.96 -29.10 -20.06
C VAL A 218 12.94 -30.03 -20.80
N HIS A 219 14.24 -29.69 -20.84
CA HIS A 219 15.29 -30.51 -21.46
C HIS A 219 16.35 -30.97 -20.47
#